data_bc32b805ab78e9e9f7df816b20d0a77b
#
_entry.id   bc32b805ab78e9e9f7df816b20d0a77b
#
_cell.length_a   1.000
_cell.length_b   1.000
_cell.length_c   1.000
_cell.angle_alpha   90.00
_cell.angle_beta   90.00
_cell.angle_gamma   90.00
#
_symmetry.space_group_name_H-M   'P 1'
#
loop_
_entity.id
_entity.type
_entity.pdbx_description
1 polymer ?
#
loop_
_entity_poly.entity_id
_entity_poly.type
_entity_poly.pdbx_seq_one_letter_code
_entity_poly.pdbx_strand_id
1 'polypeptide(L)'
;LQKCGVKHLIVEKDRIAERWRTARWDSLVMNGPAWHDRFPDKRFDNWHPDSFPNKNAVASYFETFAKQINAPIHCGVEVTNVTPSKNDGFLVKTSKGSIKARNIVAATGPFQTPIIPSIIADDRVSQIHSFNYRNPGQLDNGAVLVVGAGSSGSQIADELLRAGRKVYLSIGPHERPPRAYRGKDFVWWLGTLGKWQMRTPPIGKEHVTIAVSGAYGGKTVDFRNFAHRGMKLLGMTKTYASGVITIADDLAKNIADGDANYLGLLAEADEYIKVNNLDFPAEEDAKLIMPDPACLTSPTRQLHLEDAGIKTVLWATGYMQDFSWLKVDVFDNQKKPFHKKGVATINGIYFIGLPWLSMRGSSFIWGVWEDARYLAAHIAKHRS
;
A
#
# COMPACT_ATOMS: atom_id res chain seq x y z
N LEU A 1 -16.43 0.04 -18.88
CA LEU A 1 -17.18 1.02 -19.69
C LEU A 1 -17.25 0.59 -21.15
N GLN A 2 -16.13 0.28 -21.81
CA GLN A 2 -16.09 -0.17 -23.20
C GLN A 2 -17.01 -1.37 -23.48
N LYS A 3 -16.90 -2.45 -22.66
CA LYS A 3 -17.77 -3.64 -22.75
C LYS A 3 -19.27 -3.32 -22.54
N CYS A 4 -19.59 -2.21 -21.88
CA CYS A 4 -20.95 -1.71 -21.70
C CYS A 4 -21.39 -0.70 -22.78
N GLY A 5 -20.57 -0.47 -23.81
CA GLY A 5 -20.81 0.51 -24.87
C GLY A 5 -20.87 1.96 -24.35
N VAL A 6 -20.25 2.29 -23.21
CA VAL A 6 -20.19 3.66 -22.68
C VAL A 6 -19.02 4.40 -23.29
N LYS A 7 -19.30 5.46 -24.06
CA LYS A 7 -18.27 6.36 -24.57
C LYS A 7 -17.59 7.06 -23.38
N HIS A 8 -16.29 7.00 -23.29
CA HIS A 8 -15.53 7.58 -22.21
C HIS A 8 -14.14 8.01 -22.67
N LEU A 9 -13.49 8.82 -21.85
CA LEU A 9 -12.12 9.28 -22.02
C LEU A 9 -11.40 9.08 -20.67
N ILE A 10 -10.16 8.65 -20.70
CA ILE A 10 -9.26 8.60 -19.56
C ILE A 10 -8.25 9.75 -19.70
N VAL A 11 -8.11 10.54 -18.65
CA VAL A 11 -7.17 11.67 -18.60
C VAL A 11 -6.12 11.35 -17.56
N GLU A 12 -4.86 11.31 -17.95
CA GLU A 12 -3.71 11.02 -17.10
C GLU A 12 -2.70 12.17 -17.20
N LYS A 13 -2.27 12.72 -16.04
CA LYS A 13 -1.36 13.87 -16.03
C LYS A 13 0.05 13.51 -16.52
N ASP A 14 0.46 12.29 -16.27
CA ASP A 14 1.80 11.80 -16.60
C ASP A 14 1.73 10.69 -17.69
N ARG A 15 2.68 9.76 -17.69
CA ARG A 15 2.63 8.53 -18.50
C ARG A 15 1.81 7.46 -17.78
N ILE A 16 1.32 6.50 -18.51
CA ILE A 16 0.71 5.30 -17.92
C ILE A 16 1.69 4.66 -16.94
N ALA A 17 1.20 4.37 -15.74
CA ALA A 17 1.97 3.77 -14.65
C ALA A 17 3.19 4.59 -14.16
N GLU A 18 3.17 5.91 -14.29
CA GLU A 18 4.27 6.79 -13.90
C GLU A 18 4.71 6.58 -12.44
N ARG A 19 3.75 6.41 -11.53
CA ARG A 19 4.05 6.19 -10.10
C ARG A 19 4.84 4.91 -9.82
N TRP A 20 4.71 3.88 -10.66
CA TRP A 20 5.53 2.68 -10.57
C TRP A 20 6.97 2.94 -11.00
N ARG A 21 7.19 3.85 -11.95
CA ARG A 21 8.52 4.20 -12.45
C ARG A 21 9.26 5.15 -11.50
N THR A 22 8.60 6.23 -11.08
CA THR A 22 9.27 7.39 -10.46
C THR A 22 9.01 7.52 -8.95
N ALA A 23 8.01 6.84 -8.38
CA ALA A 23 7.64 6.95 -6.98
C ALA A 23 7.88 5.66 -6.18
N ARG A 24 8.82 4.86 -6.63
CA ARG A 24 9.20 3.58 -5.99
C ARG A 24 10.73 3.45 -5.98
N TRP A 25 11.27 2.76 -4.98
CA TRP A 25 12.69 2.45 -4.88
C TRP A 25 13.11 1.40 -5.91
N ASP A 26 14.40 1.33 -6.18
CA ASP A 26 14.92 0.60 -7.35
C ASP A 26 14.74 -0.91 -7.24
N SER A 27 14.90 -1.47 -6.04
CA SER A 27 14.73 -2.90 -5.77
C SER A 27 13.29 -3.34 -5.52
N LEU A 28 12.28 -2.43 -5.64
CA LEU A 28 10.89 -2.81 -5.39
C LEU A 28 10.43 -3.92 -6.32
N VAL A 29 9.87 -4.95 -5.73
CA VAL A 29 9.07 -6.00 -6.37
C VAL A 29 7.66 -6.01 -5.80
N MET A 30 6.74 -6.65 -6.47
CA MET A 30 5.37 -6.83 -5.98
C MET A 30 5.33 -7.60 -4.67
N ASN A 31 4.32 -7.34 -3.85
CA ASN A 31 4.11 -8.05 -2.60
C ASN A 31 3.41 -9.40 -2.79
N GLY A 32 2.58 -9.53 -3.80
CA GLY A 32 1.97 -10.78 -4.21
C GLY A 32 2.65 -11.36 -5.46
N PRO A 33 2.57 -12.69 -5.67
CA PRO A 33 3.15 -13.33 -6.84
C PRO A 33 2.41 -12.98 -8.13
N ALA A 34 3.08 -13.17 -9.26
CA ALA A 34 2.57 -12.80 -10.59
C ALA A 34 1.25 -13.50 -10.96
N TRP A 35 1.00 -14.70 -10.44
CA TRP A 35 -0.28 -15.39 -10.67
C TRP A 35 -1.46 -14.70 -9.97
N HIS A 36 -1.21 -13.97 -8.88
CA HIS A 36 -2.24 -13.33 -8.07
C HIS A 36 -2.43 -11.84 -8.42
N ASP A 37 -1.34 -11.05 -8.37
CA ASP A 37 -1.41 -9.58 -8.46
C ASP A 37 -1.54 -9.09 -9.91
N ARG A 38 -2.56 -9.55 -10.62
CA ARG A 38 -2.83 -9.28 -12.03
C ARG A 38 -4.30 -9.04 -12.31
N PHE A 39 -4.60 -8.50 -13.48
CA PHE A 39 -5.98 -8.46 -14.00
C PHE A 39 -6.44 -9.87 -14.43
N PRO A 40 -7.76 -10.16 -14.42
CA PRO A 40 -8.29 -11.49 -14.71
C PRO A 40 -7.81 -12.07 -16.06
N ASP A 41 -7.84 -11.27 -17.11
CA ASP A 41 -7.59 -11.71 -18.49
C ASP A 41 -6.17 -11.40 -18.99
N LYS A 42 -5.26 -11.00 -18.08
CA LYS A 42 -3.87 -10.71 -18.45
C LYS A 42 -2.87 -11.27 -17.43
N ARG A 43 -1.90 -12.04 -17.94
CA ARG A 43 -0.76 -12.53 -17.15
C ARG A 43 0.43 -11.59 -17.28
N PHE A 44 1.41 -11.75 -16.41
CA PHE A 44 2.74 -11.16 -16.60
C PHE A 44 3.51 -11.98 -17.60
N ASP A 45 3.82 -11.40 -18.75
CA ASP A 45 4.57 -12.04 -19.81
C ASP A 45 6.03 -12.24 -19.34
N ASN A 46 6.61 -13.42 -19.59
CA ASN A 46 7.99 -13.78 -19.25
C ASN A 46 8.32 -13.82 -17.73
N TRP A 47 7.30 -13.95 -16.87
CA TRP A 47 7.49 -14.13 -15.44
C TRP A 47 6.92 -15.47 -14.99
N HIS A 48 7.70 -16.18 -14.14
CA HIS A 48 7.17 -17.38 -13.50
C HIS A 48 5.97 -17.01 -12.62
N PRO A 49 4.90 -17.80 -12.59
CA PRO A 49 3.70 -17.46 -11.81
C PRO A 49 3.98 -17.12 -10.34
N ASP A 50 4.84 -17.87 -9.68
CA ASP A 50 5.19 -17.69 -8.27
C ASP A 50 6.28 -16.64 -8.01
N SER A 51 6.79 -15.99 -9.06
CA SER A 51 7.77 -14.91 -8.90
C SER A 51 7.11 -13.56 -8.62
N PHE A 52 7.93 -12.60 -8.18
CA PHE A 52 7.49 -11.26 -7.79
C PHE A 52 8.00 -10.23 -8.81
N PRO A 53 7.16 -9.80 -9.76
CA PRO A 53 7.54 -8.83 -10.78
C PRO A 53 8.07 -7.53 -10.18
N ASN A 54 9.15 -6.99 -10.76
CA ASN A 54 9.71 -5.71 -10.32
C ASN A 54 8.88 -4.52 -10.82
N LYS A 55 9.16 -3.33 -10.29
CA LYS A 55 8.44 -2.08 -10.61
C LYS A 55 8.34 -1.80 -12.12
N ASN A 56 9.39 -2.11 -12.89
CA ASN A 56 9.41 -1.88 -14.34
C ASN A 56 8.52 -2.88 -15.09
N ALA A 57 8.52 -4.14 -14.67
CA ALA A 57 7.61 -5.15 -15.20
C ALA A 57 6.14 -4.77 -14.96
N VAL A 58 5.82 -4.23 -13.76
CA VAL A 58 4.47 -3.74 -13.44
C VAL A 58 4.10 -2.55 -14.35
N ALA A 59 5.01 -1.59 -14.53
CA ALA A 59 4.75 -0.46 -15.43
C ALA A 59 4.50 -0.91 -16.88
N SER A 60 5.31 -1.83 -17.40
CA SER A 60 5.13 -2.41 -18.73
C SER A 60 3.84 -3.22 -18.85
N TYR A 61 3.45 -3.91 -17.77
CA TYR A 61 2.20 -4.65 -17.70
C TYR A 61 0.99 -3.74 -17.90
N PHE A 62 0.94 -2.59 -17.22
CA PHE A 62 -0.14 -1.61 -17.38
C PHE A 62 -0.17 -0.98 -18.77
N GLU A 63 0.99 -0.62 -19.32
CA GLU A 63 1.06 -0.08 -20.69
C GLU A 63 0.57 -1.09 -21.72
N THR A 64 1.02 -2.34 -21.62
CA THR A 64 0.60 -3.42 -22.52
C THR A 64 -0.89 -3.69 -22.39
N PHE A 65 -1.42 -3.68 -21.18
CA PHE A 65 -2.86 -3.85 -20.96
C PHE A 65 -3.67 -2.70 -21.57
N ALA A 66 -3.26 -1.45 -21.36
CA ALA A 66 -3.93 -0.30 -21.96
C ALA A 66 -3.97 -0.37 -23.49
N LYS A 67 -2.86 -0.79 -24.13
CA LYS A 67 -2.78 -1.03 -25.58
C LYS A 67 -3.70 -2.17 -26.01
N GLN A 68 -3.66 -3.29 -25.31
CA GLN A 68 -4.46 -4.49 -25.62
C GLN A 68 -5.97 -4.22 -25.65
N ILE A 69 -6.46 -3.36 -24.73
CA ILE A 69 -7.88 -3.00 -24.68
C ILE A 69 -8.22 -1.73 -25.47
N ASN A 70 -7.26 -1.16 -26.21
CA ASN A 70 -7.42 0.13 -26.92
C ASN A 70 -8.03 1.21 -25.99
N ALA A 71 -7.49 1.36 -24.79
CA ALA A 71 -8.02 2.31 -23.80
C ALA A 71 -7.87 3.75 -24.32
N PRO A 72 -8.94 4.57 -24.28
CA PRO A 72 -8.91 5.95 -24.77
C PRO A 72 -8.21 6.88 -23.75
N ILE A 73 -6.90 6.76 -23.63
CA ILE A 73 -6.10 7.49 -22.63
C ILE A 73 -5.38 8.67 -23.29
N HIS A 74 -5.55 9.86 -22.71
CA HIS A 74 -4.78 11.06 -23.04
C HIS A 74 -3.80 11.35 -21.90
N CYS A 75 -2.53 11.06 -22.14
CA CYS A 75 -1.43 11.34 -21.24
C CYS A 75 -0.94 12.79 -21.35
N GLY A 76 -0.26 13.31 -20.30
CA GLY A 76 0.24 14.66 -20.23
C GLY A 76 -0.90 15.70 -20.11
N VAL A 77 -2.03 15.31 -19.51
CA VAL A 77 -3.20 16.17 -19.31
C VAL A 77 -3.61 16.09 -17.84
N GLU A 78 -3.31 17.14 -17.08
CA GLU A 78 -3.67 17.22 -15.68
C GLU A 78 -5.09 17.80 -15.52
N VAL A 79 -5.94 17.14 -14.74
CA VAL A 79 -7.22 17.69 -14.29
C VAL A 79 -6.97 18.61 -13.09
N THR A 80 -7.27 19.89 -13.25
CA THR A 80 -7.03 20.90 -12.22
C THR A 80 -8.29 21.27 -11.45
N ASN A 81 -9.47 21.12 -12.05
CA ASN A 81 -10.74 21.47 -11.41
C ASN A 81 -11.90 20.72 -12.05
N VAL A 82 -12.84 20.24 -11.24
CA VAL A 82 -14.14 19.70 -11.69
C VAL A 82 -15.24 20.39 -10.91
N THR A 83 -16.19 21.01 -11.63
CA THR A 83 -17.34 21.69 -11.06
C THR A 83 -18.64 21.21 -11.72
N PRO A 84 -19.78 21.27 -11.03
CA PRO A 84 -21.07 21.07 -11.67
C PRO A 84 -21.27 22.07 -12.82
N SER A 85 -21.90 21.63 -13.89
CA SER A 85 -22.28 22.46 -15.04
C SER A 85 -23.71 22.96 -14.90
N LYS A 86 -24.00 24.18 -15.40
CA LYS A 86 -25.35 24.73 -15.41
C LYS A 86 -26.35 23.92 -16.26
N ASN A 87 -25.85 23.18 -17.25
CA ASN A 87 -26.65 22.42 -18.22
C ASN A 87 -26.51 20.92 -18.07
N ASP A 88 -26.55 20.42 -16.81
CA ASP A 88 -26.34 19.02 -16.45
C ASP A 88 -24.88 18.53 -16.64
N GLY A 89 -24.44 17.60 -15.77
CA GLY A 89 -23.08 17.07 -15.76
C GLY A 89 -22.05 18.01 -15.16
N PHE A 90 -20.82 17.94 -15.66
CA PHE A 90 -19.64 18.59 -15.06
C PHE A 90 -18.78 19.29 -16.10
N LEU A 91 -18.17 20.39 -15.68
CA LEU A 91 -17.08 21.07 -16.39
C LEU A 91 -15.76 20.61 -15.78
N VAL A 92 -14.93 19.96 -16.57
CA VAL A 92 -13.59 19.49 -16.21
C VAL A 92 -12.57 20.46 -16.82
N LYS A 93 -11.86 21.22 -15.98
CA LYS A 93 -10.74 22.05 -16.41
C LYS A 93 -9.47 21.20 -16.36
N THR A 94 -8.68 21.27 -17.41
CA THR A 94 -7.41 20.57 -17.53
C THR A 94 -6.29 21.52 -17.95
N SER A 95 -5.04 21.05 -17.85
CA SER A 95 -3.86 21.78 -18.35
C SER A 95 -3.90 22.05 -19.88
N LYS A 96 -4.80 21.39 -20.62
CA LYS A 96 -4.95 21.52 -22.09
C LYS A 96 -6.34 21.99 -22.53
N GLY A 97 -7.11 22.63 -21.65
CA GLY A 97 -8.44 23.14 -21.97
C GLY A 97 -9.53 22.51 -21.09
N SER A 98 -10.78 22.65 -21.52
CA SER A 98 -11.94 22.19 -20.73
C SER A 98 -12.71 21.09 -21.47
N ILE A 99 -13.24 20.14 -20.70
CA ILE A 99 -14.04 19.02 -21.17
C ILE A 99 -15.39 19.07 -20.46
N LYS A 100 -16.47 18.82 -21.18
CA LYS A 100 -17.79 18.59 -20.57
C LYS A 100 -18.02 17.09 -20.44
N ALA A 101 -18.43 16.63 -19.27
CA ALA A 101 -18.70 15.23 -18.99
C ALA A 101 -19.99 15.05 -18.18
N ARG A 102 -20.78 14.07 -18.50
CA ARG A 102 -21.95 13.69 -17.67
C ARG A 102 -21.52 12.97 -16.39
N ASN A 103 -20.48 12.16 -16.48
CA ASN A 103 -20.01 11.37 -15.37
C ASN A 103 -18.50 11.58 -15.16
N ILE A 104 -18.09 11.60 -13.90
CA ILE A 104 -16.70 11.66 -13.45
C ILE A 104 -16.39 10.40 -12.66
N VAL A 105 -15.34 9.69 -13.06
CA VAL A 105 -14.78 8.57 -12.29
C VAL A 105 -13.42 8.97 -11.75
N ALA A 106 -13.34 9.25 -10.45
CA ALA A 106 -12.08 9.55 -9.78
C ALA A 106 -11.30 8.25 -9.56
N ALA A 107 -10.27 8.03 -10.37
CA ALA A 107 -9.43 6.82 -10.38
C ALA A 107 -7.98 7.13 -9.94
N THR A 108 -7.80 8.10 -9.04
CA THR A 108 -6.49 8.63 -8.63
C THR A 108 -5.70 7.71 -7.69
N GLY A 109 -6.32 6.63 -7.21
CA GLY A 109 -5.72 5.63 -6.33
C GLY A 109 -5.46 6.13 -4.90
N PRO A 110 -4.91 5.27 -4.02
CA PRO A 110 -4.76 5.58 -2.60
C PRO A 110 -3.43 6.30 -2.26
N PHE A 111 -2.41 6.23 -3.12
CA PHE A 111 -1.05 6.71 -2.83
C PHE A 111 -0.81 8.09 -3.45
N GLN A 112 -1.56 9.12 -3.01
CA GLN A 112 -1.54 10.43 -3.67
C GLN A 112 -0.50 11.37 -3.05
N THR A 113 -0.70 11.81 -1.81
CA THR A 113 0.18 12.75 -1.13
C THR A 113 0.92 12.07 0.02
N PRO A 114 2.26 12.06 0.01
CA PRO A 114 3.06 11.52 1.11
C PRO A 114 2.74 12.20 2.44
N ILE A 115 2.64 11.45 3.53
CA ILE A 115 2.47 11.99 4.88
C ILE A 115 3.85 12.05 5.54
N ILE A 116 4.34 13.27 5.78
CA ILE A 116 5.52 13.51 6.62
C ILE A 116 5.02 14.19 7.89
N PRO A 117 5.06 13.49 9.05
CA PRO A 117 4.68 14.10 10.32
C PRO A 117 5.60 15.27 10.67
N SER A 118 5.02 16.38 11.14
CA SER A 118 5.76 17.58 11.56
C SER A 118 6.41 17.43 12.96
N ILE A 119 6.74 16.20 13.34
CA ILE A 119 7.29 15.90 14.67
C ILE A 119 8.72 16.41 14.78
N ILE A 120 9.53 16.24 13.73
CA ILE A 120 10.94 16.63 13.71
C ILE A 120 11.06 17.94 12.94
N ALA A 121 11.25 19.03 13.68
CA ALA A 121 11.54 20.36 13.15
C ALA A 121 13.03 20.65 13.33
N ASP A 122 13.90 19.87 12.66
CA ASP A 122 15.36 19.98 12.77
C ASP A 122 15.98 19.80 11.38
N ASP A 123 16.75 20.78 10.95
CA ASP A 123 17.45 20.80 9.66
C ASP A 123 18.79 20.05 9.66
N ARG A 124 19.29 19.64 10.85
CA ARG A 124 20.50 18.83 11.00
C ARG A 124 20.34 17.39 10.56
N VAL A 125 19.12 16.96 10.30
CA VAL A 125 18.77 15.60 9.90
C VAL A 125 17.98 15.65 8.59
N SER A 126 18.51 14.98 7.57
CA SER A 126 17.76 14.82 6.30
C SER A 126 16.47 14.07 6.52
N GLN A 127 15.36 14.58 6.01
CA GLN A 127 14.07 13.93 6.08
C GLN A 127 13.58 13.56 4.69
N ILE A 128 13.24 12.30 4.48
CA ILE A 128 12.77 11.79 3.20
C ILE A 128 11.56 10.88 3.41
N HIS A 129 10.56 10.98 2.55
CA HIS A 129 9.47 10.00 2.53
C HIS A 129 9.82 8.82 1.63
N SER A 130 9.28 7.62 1.92
CA SER A 130 9.46 6.41 1.10
C SER A 130 9.09 6.61 -0.38
N PHE A 131 8.25 7.60 -0.69
CA PHE A 131 7.91 8.05 -2.04
C PHE A 131 9.13 8.56 -2.82
N ASN A 132 10.05 9.26 -2.14
CA ASN A 132 11.25 9.87 -2.73
C ASN A 132 12.50 9.01 -2.57
N TYR A 133 12.44 7.94 -1.78
CA TYR A 133 13.55 7.01 -1.62
C TYR A 133 13.73 6.17 -2.89
N ARG A 134 14.99 5.96 -3.30
CA ARG A 134 15.35 5.16 -4.49
C ARG A 134 16.24 3.97 -4.15
N ASN A 135 17.31 4.20 -3.40
CA ASN A 135 18.28 3.17 -3.02
C ASN A 135 19.15 3.65 -1.86
N PRO A 136 19.91 2.75 -1.20
CA PRO A 136 20.78 3.12 -0.06
C PRO A 136 21.83 4.19 -0.38
N GLY A 137 22.30 4.27 -1.63
CA GLY A 137 23.32 5.24 -2.06
C GLY A 137 22.80 6.67 -2.17
N GLN A 138 21.47 6.87 -2.17
CA GLN A 138 20.85 8.20 -2.17
C GLN A 138 21.00 8.92 -0.83
N LEU A 139 21.16 8.16 0.27
CA LEU A 139 21.10 8.70 1.62
C LEU A 139 22.49 9.11 2.12
N ASP A 140 22.54 10.17 2.92
CA ASP A 140 23.76 10.61 3.58
C ASP A 140 24.44 9.48 4.36
N ASN A 141 25.77 9.55 4.46
CA ASN A 141 26.53 8.60 5.26
C ASN A 141 26.14 8.72 6.74
N GLY A 142 25.81 7.59 7.38
CA GLY A 142 25.39 7.53 8.78
C GLY A 142 24.26 6.54 9.00
N ALA A 143 23.72 6.51 10.21
CA ALA A 143 22.59 5.68 10.55
C ALA A 143 21.28 6.27 9.96
N VAL A 144 20.32 5.40 9.72
CA VAL A 144 18.99 5.77 9.20
C VAL A 144 17.94 5.35 10.21
N LEU A 145 17.06 6.28 10.56
CA LEU A 145 15.82 5.98 11.28
C LEU A 145 14.68 5.81 10.26
N VAL A 146 14.11 4.61 10.16
CA VAL A 146 12.91 4.34 9.37
C VAL A 146 11.71 4.38 10.31
N VAL A 147 10.74 5.25 10.02
CA VAL A 147 9.52 5.40 10.81
C VAL A 147 8.34 4.77 10.08
N GLY A 148 7.75 3.74 10.70
CA GLY A 148 6.68 2.92 10.13
C GLY A 148 7.18 1.57 9.62
N ALA A 149 6.52 0.49 10.04
CA ALA A 149 6.91 -0.89 9.80
C ALA A 149 5.92 -1.68 8.92
N GLY A 150 5.14 -0.99 8.10
CA GLY A 150 4.36 -1.60 7.02
C GLY A 150 5.27 -2.11 5.89
N SER A 151 4.67 -2.58 4.80
CA SER A 151 5.41 -3.15 3.66
C SER A 151 6.56 -2.26 3.17
N SER A 152 6.33 -0.96 2.99
CA SER A 152 7.40 -0.06 2.53
C SER A 152 8.52 0.09 3.56
N GLY A 153 8.16 0.34 4.82
CA GLY A 153 9.17 0.55 5.87
C GLY A 153 9.99 -0.69 6.16
N SER A 154 9.38 -1.86 6.28
CA SER A 154 10.08 -3.11 6.53
C SER A 154 11.01 -3.50 5.36
N GLN A 155 10.56 -3.31 4.11
CA GLN A 155 11.37 -3.61 2.93
C GLN A 155 12.56 -2.67 2.79
N ILE A 156 12.36 -1.36 2.95
CA ILE A 156 13.43 -0.37 2.87
C ILE A 156 14.42 -0.55 4.04
N ALA A 157 13.94 -0.84 5.24
CA ALA A 157 14.79 -1.11 6.39
C ALA A 157 15.66 -2.37 6.18
N ASP A 158 15.10 -3.46 5.60
CA ASP A 158 15.87 -4.66 5.26
C ASP A 158 16.90 -4.39 4.14
N GLU A 159 16.53 -3.61 3.12
CA GLU A 159 17.46 -3.20 2.06
C GLU A 159 18.64 -2.40 2.62
N LEU A 160 18.38 -1.40 3.47
CA LEU A 160 19.39 -0.59 4.12
C LEU A 160 20.31 -1.45 5.01
N LEU A 161 19.73 -2.38 5.79
CA LEU A 161 20.50 -3.30 6.62
C LEU A 161 21.42 -4.20 5.78
N ARG A 162 20.91 -4.74 4.66
CA ARG A 162 21.72 -5.54 3.71
C ARG A 162 22.81 -4.73 3.03
N ALA A 163 22.61 -3.44 2.83
CA ALA A 163 23.61 -2.53 2.31
C ALA A 163 24.65 -2.10 3.37
N GLY A 164 24.63 -2.70 4.57
CA GLY A 164 25.59 -2.43 5.66
C GLY A 164 25.31 -1.14 6.43
N ARG A 165 24.11 -0.54 6.27
CA ARG A 165 23.74 0.67 7.01
C ARG A 165 23.31 0.30 8.44
N LYS A 166 23.64 1.16 9.41
CA LYS A 166 23.07 1.08 10.75
C LYS A 166 21.61 1.58 10.68
N VAL A 167 20.65 0.71 10.99
CA VAL A 167 19.22 1.00 10.85
C VAL A 167 18.52 0.95 12.19
N TYR A 168 17.72 1.98 12.44
CA TYR A 168 16.70 2.03 13.49
C TYR A 168 15.33 1.94 12.83
N LEU A 169 14.45 1.07 13.35
CA LEU A 169 13.10 0.89 12.81
C LEU A 169 12.05 1.15 13.90
N SER A 170 11.23 2.19 13.71
CA SER A 170 10.11 2.51 14.59
C SER A 170 8.87 1.72 14.18
N ILE A 171 8.39 0.85 15.06
CA ILE A 171 7.36 -0.15 14.81
C ILE A 171 6.09 0.23 15.57
N GLY A 172 4.99 0.45 14.85
CA GLY A 172 3.65 0.59 15.40
C GLY A 172 2.82 -0.69 15.22
N PRO A 173 1.51 -0.63 15.51
CA PRO A 173 0.58 -1.75 15.26
C PRO A 173 0.64 -2.22 13.81
N HIS A 174 0.68 -3.53 13.60
CA HIS A 174 0.81 -4.12 12.28
C HIS A 174 0.26 -5.55 12.21
N GLU A 175 -0.12 -5.98 11.00
CA GLU A 175 -0.32 -7.39 10.66
C GLU A 175 0.97 -7.96 10.06
N ARG A 176 1.30 -9.18 10.41
CA ARG A 176 2.50 -9.89 9.94
C ARG A 176 2.14 -11.29 9.42
N PRO A 177 1.50 -11.43 8.25
CA PRO A 177 1.17 -12.75 7.73
C PRO A 177 2.44 -13.55 7.37
N PRO A 178 2.40 -14.90 7.41
CA PRO A 178 3.46 -15.73 6.85
C PRO A 178 3.59 -15.44 5.35
N ARG A 179 4.79 -15.59 4.77
CA ARG A 179 4.92 -15.52 3.31
C ARG A 179 4.21 -16.69 2.64
N ALA A 180 4.42 -17.86 3.18
CA ALA A 180 3.75 -19.08 2.75
C ALA A 180 3.49 -19.97 3.96
N TYR A 181 2.55 -20.88 3.84
CA TYR A 181 2.27 -21.91 4.81
C TYR A 181 1.68 -23.15 4.12
N ARG A 182 2.18 -24.35 4.47
CA ARG A 182 1.77 -25.64 3.90
C ARG A 182 1.77 -25.62 2.36
N GLY A 183 2.84 -25.06 1.77
CA GLY A 183 3.04 -24.99 0.33
C GLY A 183 2.16 -23.99 -0.41
N LYS A 184 1.40 -23.14 0.28
CA LYS A 184 0.58 -22.08 -0.32
C LYS A 184 1.01 -20.70 0.14
N ASP A 185 1.09 -19.75 -0.81
CA ASP A 185 1.35 -18.34 -0.51
C ASP A 185 0.23 -17.73 0.36
N PHE A 186 0.56 -16.73 1.19
CA PHE A 186 -0.44 -16.11 2.07
C PHE A 186 -1.61 -15.49 1.30
N VAL A 187 -1.39 -14.98 0.09
CA VAL A 187 -2.49 -14.43 -0.71
C VAL A 187 -3.50 -15.49 -1.13
N TRP A 188 -3.03 -16.74 -1.33
CA TRP A 188 -3.92 -17.87 -1.55
C TRP A 188 -4.75 -18.19 -0.30
N TRP A 189 -4.11 -18.18 0.89
CA TRP A 189 -4.81 -18.36 2.16
C TRP A 189 -5.84 -17.28 2.43
N LEU A 190 -5.49 -16.00 2.22
CA LEU A 190 -6.43 -14.90 2.40
C LEU A 190 -7.64 -15.00 1.46
N GLY A 191 -7.43 -15.51 0.23
CA GLY A 191 -8.53 -15.78 -0.72
C GLY A 191 -9.42 -16.93 -0.26
N THR A 192 -8.80 -18.07 0.05
CA THR A 192 -9.48 -19.31 0.48
C THR A 192 -10.28 -19.11 1.77
N LEU A 193 -9.74 -18.33 2.72
CA LEU A 193 -10.41 -17.98 3.98
C LEU A 193 -11.40 -16.83 3.85
N GLY A 194 -11.70 -16.35 2.63
CA GLY A 194 -12.65 -15.27 2.39
C GLY A 194 -12.24 -13.88 2.89
N LYS A 195 -10.98 -13.71 3.30
CA LYS A 195 -10.49 -12.46 3.90
C LYS A 195 -10.40 -11.30 2.90
N TRP A 196 -10.26 -11.59 1.61
CA TRP A 196 -10.28 -10.57 0.56
C TRP A 196 -11.64 -9.93 0.31
N GLN A 197 -12.72 -10.71 0.52
CA GLN A 197 -14.10 -10.28 0.34
C GLN A 197 -14.70 -9.63 1.60
N MET A 198 -13.92 -9.52 2.67
CA MET A 198 -14.34 -8.82 3.89
C MET A 198 -14.81 -7.41 3.55
N ARG A 199 -15.98 -7.04 4.10
CA ARG A 199 -16.53 -5.68 3.99
C ARG A 199 -15.78 -4.73 4.90
N THR A 200 -15.89 -3.43 4.65
CA THR A 200 -15.30 -2.40 5.48
C THR A 200 -15.60 -2.67 6.96
N PRO A 201 -14.58 -2.80 7.80
CA PRO A 201 -14.77 -2.93 9.25
C PRO A 201 -15.40 -1.65 9.83
N PRO A 202 -15.79 -1.64 11.10
CA PRO A 202 -16.27 -0.45 11.78
C PRO A 202 -15.30 0.72 11.65
N ILE A 203 -15.82 1.95 11.70
CA ILE A 203 -15.06 3.20 11.58
C ILE A 203 -13.79 3.17 12.43
N GLY A 204 -12.69 3.59 11.85
CA GLY A 204 -11.37 3.65 12.50
C GLY A 204 -10.50 2.40 12.33
N LYS A 205 -11.01 1.35 11.65
CA LYS A 205 -10.26 0.12 11.32
C LYS A 205 -10.02 -0.06 9.82
N GLU A 206 -10.17 1.00 9.03
CA GLU A 206 -10.03 0.95 7.57
C GLU A 206 -8.57 0.83 7.13
N HIS A 207 -7.63 1.29 7.95
CA HIS A 207 -6.20 1.18 7.67
C HIS A 207 -5.59 0.04 8.47
N VAL A 208 -5.08 -0.96 7.74
CA VAL A 208 -4.29 -2.04 8.31
C VAL A 208 -2.88 -1.94 7.77
N THR A 209 -1.93 -1.71 8.67
CA THR A 209 -0.51 -1.77 8.34
C THR A 209 -0.10 -3.24 8.22
N ILE A 210 0.26 -3.66 7.02
CA ILE A 210 0.69 -5.05 6.76
C ILE A 210 2.18 -5.09 6.42
N ALA A 211 2.94 -5.95 7.11
CA ALA A 211 4.36 -6.19 6.88
C ALA A 211 4.56 -7.41 5.98
N VAL A 212 4.67 -7.18 4.68
CA VAL A 212 4.90 -8.22 3.66
C VAL A 212 5.94 -7.79 2.65
N SER A 213 6.61 -8.76 2.02
CA SER A 213 7.62 -8.51 0.99
C SER A 213 7.64 -9.64 -0.03
N GLY A 214 7.76 -9.28 -1.31
CA GLY A 214 8.16 -10.20 -2.38
C GLY A 214 9.67 -10.18 -2.65
N ALA A 215 10.41 -9.27 -2.02
CA ALA A 215 11.85 -9.14 -2.22
C ALA A 215 12.59 -10.43 -1.80
N TYR A 216 13.71 -10.68 -2.47
CA TYR A 216 14.58 -11.84 -2.21
C TYR A 216 13.85 -13.20 -2.29
N GLY A 217 12.91 -13.31 -3.24
CA GLY A 217 12.12 -14.52 -3.46
C GLY A 217 10.92 -14.67 -2.52
N GLY A 218 10.56 -13.62 -1.78
CA GLY A 218 9.42 -13.61 -0.88
C GLY A 218 9.70 -14.36 0.42
N LYS A 219 10.03 -13.64 1.47
CA LYS A 219 10.22 -14.19 2.82
C LYS A 219 9.24 -13.54 3.80
N THR A 220 8.86 -14.29 4.82
CA THR A 220 8.10 -13.72 5.94
C THR A 220 8.90 -12.59 6.57
N VAL A 221 8.26 -11.43 6.75
CA VAL A 221 8.87 -10.33 7.50
C VAL A 221 8.85 -10.71 8.97
N ASP A 222 10.03 -10.83 9.57
CA ASP A 222 10.20 -11.13 10.98
C ASP A 222 11.09 -10.08 11.63
N PHE A 223 10.51 -9.26 12.50
CA PHE A 223 11.22 -8.17 13.16
C PHE A 223 12.26 -8.68 14.17
N ARG A 224 12.06 -9.87 14.80
CA ARG A 224 13.07 -10.49 15.64
C ARG A 224 14.30 -10.86 14.81
N ASN A 225 14.09 -11.43 13.62
CA ASN A 225 15.18 -11.72 12.69
C ASN A 225 15.93 -10.44 12.30
N PHE A 226 15.22 -9.33 12.06
CA PHE A 226 15.86 -8.05 11.78
C PHE A 226 16.73 -7.59 12.95
N ALA A 227 16.25 -7.72 14.18
CA ALA A 227 17.03 -7.38 15.38
C ALA A 227 18.28 -8.26 15.55
N HIS A 228 18.15 -9.57 15.37
CA HIS A 228 19.29 -10.51 15.41
C HIS A 228 20.34 -10.23 14.33
N ARG A 229 19.93 -9.66 13.21
CA ARG A 229 20.82 -9.18 12.15
C ARG A 229 21.40 -7.78 12.41
N GLY A 230 21.11 -7.17 13.57
CA GLY A 230 21.69 -5.91 14.01
C GLY A 230 20.81 -4.67 13.84
N MET A 231 19.58 -4.79 13.32
CA MET A 231 18.62 -3.67 13.27
C MET A 231 18.19 -3.30 14.70
N LYS A 232 18.13 -1.99 14.99
CA LYS A 232 17.63 -1.48 16.27
C LYS A 232 16.13 -1.25 16.19
N LEU A 233 15.34 -2.10 16.85
CA LEU A 233 13.88 -1.95 16.88
C LEU A 233 13.48 -0.98 17.98
N LEU A 234 12.51 -0.13 17.66
CA LEU A 234 11.96 0.91 18.54
C LEU A 234 10.43 0.82 18.54
N GLY A 235 9.79 1.24 19.61
CA GLY A 235 8.37 1.52 19.61
C GLY A 235 8.02 2.72 18.73
N MET A 236 6.76 3.15 18.75
CA MET A 236 6.33 4.31 17.96
C MET A 236 7.07 5.58 18.33
N THR A 237 7.51 6.32 17.30
CA THR A 237 7.99 7.70 17.44
C THR A 237 6.87 8.60 17.91
N LYS A 238 7.08 9.33 19.02
CA LYS A 238 6.04 10.19 19.64
C LYS A 238 6.32 11.68 19.42
N THR A 239 7.41 12.16 19.98
CA THR A 239 7.77 13.58 19.97
C THR A 239 9.24 13.76 19.70
N TYR A 240 9.62 14.96 19.35
CA TYR A 240 11.00 15.37 19.18
C TYR A 240 11.25 16.69 19.93
N ALA A 241 12.34 16.77 20.65
CA ALA A 241 12.81 18.00 21.28
C ALA A 241 14.34 18.00 21.38
N SER A 242 14.97 19.07 20.96
CA SER A 242 16.41 19.32 21.14
C SER A 242 17.34 18.16 20.73
N GLY A 243 17.06 17.49 19.61
CA GLY A 243 17.87 16.37 19.11
C GLY A 243 17.47 15.00 19.65
N VAL A 244 16.45 14.92 20.50
CA VAL A 244 15.99 13.68 21.15
C VAL A 244 14.59 13.31 20.67
N ILE A 245 14.43 12.09 20.19
CA ILE A 245 13.13 11.49 19.90
C ILE A 245 12.65 10.70 21.11
N THR A 246 11.44 10.99 21.58
CA THR A 246 10.75 10.16 22.58
C THR A 246 10.06 8.99 21.88
N ILE A 247 10.30 7.79 22.37
CA ILE A 247 9.76 6.52 21.86
C ILE A 247 8.70 6.00 22.83
N ALA A 248 7.60 5.50 22.29
CA ALA A 248 6.53 4.89 23.07
C ALA A 248 6.95 3.58 23.73
N ASP A 249 6.25 3.22 24.80
CA ASP A 249 6.38 1.94 25.50
C ASP A 249 5.47 0.87 24.90
N ASP A 250 5.59 0.63 23.61
CA ASP A 250 4.66 -0.23 22.90
C ASP A 250 5.34 -1.26 21.98
N LEU A 251 6.69 -1.29 21.94
CA LEU A 251 7.40 -2.20 21.05
C LEU A 251 7.04 -3.67 21.30
N ALA A 252 7.15 -4.13 22.55
CA ALA A 252 6.88 -5.52 22.91
C ALA A 252 5.43 -5.91 22.56
N LYS A 253 4.48 -5.00 22.86
CA LYS A 253 3.07 -5.21 22.50
C LYS A 253 2.87 -5.29 20.99
N ASN A 254 3.44 -4.36 20.21
CA ASN A 254 3.28 -4.33 18.76
C ASN A 254 3.86 -5.59 18.11
N ILE A 255 4.98 -6.11 18.61
CA ILE A 255 5.57 -7.36 18.14
C ILE A 255 4.68 -8.56 18.50
N ALA A 256 4.19 -8.64 19.73
CA ALA A 256 3.31 -9.73 20.17
C ALA A 256 1.98 -9.74 19.40
N ASP A 257 1.39 -8.59 19.12
CA ASP A 257 0.17 -8.48 18.30
C ASP A 257 0.43 -8.97 16.86
N GLY A 258 1.60 -8.67 16.29
CA GLY A 258 2.03 -9.17 14.98
C GLY A 258 2.21 -10.68 14.95
N ASP A 259 2.79 -11.26 16.02
CA ASP A 259 2.92 -12.72 16.17
C ASP A 259 1.55 -13.39 16.31
N ALA A 260 0.65 -12.80 17.08
CA ALA A 260 -0.72 -13.30 17.22
C ALA A 260 -1.47 -13.30 15.88
N ASN A 261 -1.27 -12.27 15.04
CA ASN A 261 -1.80 -12.25 13.67
C ASN A 261 -1.20 -13.38 12.81
N TYR A 262 0.11 -13.59 12.89
CA TYR A 262 0.83 -14.66 12.18
C TYR A 262 0.29 -16.04 12.58
N LEU A 263 0.33 -16.37 13.87
CA LEU A 263 -0.12 -17.68 14.38
C LEU A 263 -1.62 -17.91 14.16
N GLY A 264 -2.42 -16.85 14.27
CA GLY A 264 -3.86 -16.89 13.98
C GLY A 264 -4.14 -17.32 12.54
N LEU A 265 -3.40 -16.80 11.56
CA LEU A 265 -3.57 -17.21 10.16
C LEU A 265 -3.15 -18.67 9.93
N LEU A 266 -2.07 -19.14 10.59
CA LEU A 266 -1.68 -20.56 10.54
C LEU A 266 -2.78 -21.46 11.10
N ALA A 267 -3.34 -21.09 12.26
CA ALA A 267 -4.42 -21.85 12.90
C ALA A 267 -5.70 -21.91 12.04
N GLU A 268 -6.09 -20.80 11.45
CA GLU A 268 -7.23 -20.77 10.51
C GLU A 268 -6.98 -21.65 9.26
N ALA A 269 -5.74 -21.65 8.75
CA ALA A 269 -5.35 -22.50 7.63
C ALA A 269 -5.40 -23.98 8.01
N ASP A 270 -4.87 -24.35 9.18
CA ASP A 270 -4.93 -25.73 9.69
C ASP A 270 -6.38 -26.21 9.87
N GLU A 271 -7.25 -25.38 10.44
CA GLU A 271 -8.66 -25.73 10.59
C GLU A 271 -9.35 -25.89 9.24
N TYR A 272 -9.06 -25.00 8.27
CA TYR A 272 -9.59 -25.11 6.91
C TYR A 272 -9.16 -26.43 6.24
N ILE A 273 -7.89 -26.81 6.36
CA ILE A 273 -7.35 -28.07 5.83
C ILE A 273 -8.08 -29.26 6.45
N LYS A 274 -8.23 -29.26 7.78
CA LYS A 274 -8.90 -30.32 8.54
C LYS A 274 -10.38 -30.48 8.14
N VAL A 275 -11.13 -29.38 8.12
CA VAL A 275 -12.57 -29.39 7.80
C VAL A 275 -12.82 -29.86 6.36
N ASN A 276 -11.93 -29.52 5.43
CA ASN A 276 -12.08 -29.87 4.01
C ASN A 276 -11.32 -31.14 3.63
N ASN A 277 -10.72 -31.88 4.59
CA ASN A 277 -9.94 -33.10 4.37
C ASN A 277 -8.86 -32.94 3.27
N LEU A 278 -8.11 -31.83 3.30
CA LEU A 278 -7.08 -31.54 2.30
C LEU A 278 -5.75 -32.21 2.70
N ASP A 279 -5.08 -32.80 1.70
CA ASP A 279 -3.74 -33.38 1.88
C ASP A 279 -2.65 -32.32 1.55
N PHE A 280 -2.33 -31.47 2.54
CA PHE A 280 -1.26 -30.49 2.45
C PHE A 280 -0.08 -30.90 3.35
N PRO A 281 1.16 -30.57 2.95
CA PRO A 281 2.34 -30.95 3.74
C PRO A 281 2.28 -30.36 5.15
N ALA A 282 2.70 -31.11 6.16
CA ALA A 282 2.87 -30.59 7.51
C ALA A 282 4.04 -29.60 7.58
N GLU A 283 3.91 -28.53 8.38
CA GLU A 283 4.91 -27.47 8.52
C GLU A 283 4.91 -26.97 9.98
N GLU A 284 5.19 -27.87 10.92
CA GLU A 284 5.12 -27.56 12.37
C GLU A 284 6.13 -26.49 12.78
N ASP A 285 7.32 -26.45 12.16
CA ASP A 285 8.36 -25.47 12.45
C ASP A 285 7.90 -24.02 12.15
N ALA A 286 6.90 -23.83 11.27
CA ALA A 286 6.31 -22.53 11.00
C ALA A 286 5.64 -21.89 12.23
N LYS A 287 5.27 -22.70 13.24
CA LYS A 287 4.65 -22.23 14.49
C LYS A 287 5.67 -21.71 15.51
N LEU A 288 6.96 -21.94 15.25
CA LEU A 288 8.03 -21.52 16.15
C LEU A 288 8.28 -20.01 16.00
N ILE A 289 8.20 -19.29 17.11
CA ILE A 289 8.56 -17.88 17.17
C ILE A 289 10.01 -17.76 17.64
N MET A 290 10.79 -16.93 16.95
CA MET A 290 12.18 -16.66 17.33
C MET A 290 12.30 -16.07 18.74
N PRO A 291 13.40 -16.32 19.47
CA PRO A 291 13.65 -15.74 20.79
C PRO A 291 13.59 -14.20 20.76
N ASP A 292 13.13 -13.64 21.85
CA ASP A 292 13.03 -12.19 22.01
C ASP A 292 14.42 -11.53 22.05
N PRO A 293 14.67 -10.52 21.20
CA PRO A 293 15.88 -9.72 21.31
C PRO A 293 15.81 -8.78 22.52
N ALA A 294 16.98 -8.38 23.04
CA ALA A 294 17.07 -7.53 24.23
C ALA A 294 16.27 -6.23 24.16
N CYS A 295 16.00 -5.70 22.98
CA CYS A 295 15.21 -4.48 22.80
C CYS A 295 13.71 -4.65 23.19
N LEU A 296 13.20 -5.88 23.35
CA LEU A 296 11.85 -6.12 23.81
C LEU A 296 11.75 -6.10 25.34
N THR A 297 12.81 -6.50 26.05
CA THR A 297 12.88 -6.52 27.51
C THR A 297 13.47 -5.23 28.08
N SER A 298 14.33 -4.54 27.32
CA SER A 298 14.95 -3.26 27.69
C SER A 298 14.82 -2.26 26.52
N PRO A 299 13.62 -1.75 26.25
CA PRO A 299 13.36 -0.91 25.11
C PRO A 299 13.92 0.51 25.26
N THR A 300 14.44 1.07 24.16
CA THR A 300 14.87 2.46 24.07
C THR A 300 13.66 3.39 24.21
N ARG A 301 13.71 4.34 25.16
CA ARG A 301 12.64 5.35 25.39
C ARG A 301 13.00 6.72 24.83
N GLN A 302 14.28 7.01 24.78
CA GLN A 302 14.83 8.25 24.23
C GLN A 302 15.91 7.91 23.23
N LEU A 303 15.85 8.48 22.06
CA LEU A 303 16.80 8.28 21.00
C LEU A 303 17.45 9.63 20.66
N HIS A 304 18.69 9.80 21.10
CA HIS A 304 19.52 10.94 20.76
C HIS A 304 20.03 10.76 19.34
N LEU A 305 19.65 11.63 18.41
CA LEU A 305 19.96 11.46 16.99
C LEU A 305 21.48 11.54 16.73
N GLU A 306 22.16 12.45 17.40
CA GLU A 306 23.60 12.64 17.27
C GLU A 306 24.39 11.43 17.79
N ASP A 307 24.12 10.97 19.03
CA ASP A 307 24.77 9.82 19.65
C ASP A 307 24.50 8.52 18.86
N ALA A 308 23.30 8.40 18.29
CA ALA A 308 22.93 7.28 17.43
C ALA A 308 23.61 7.34 16.04
N GLY A 309 24.19 8.50 15.68
CA GLY A 309 24.76 8.78 14.37
C GLY A 309 23.72 8.86 13.26
N ILE A 310 22.47 9.19 13.58
CA ILE A 310 21.37 9.27 12.62
C ILE A 310 21.52 10.54 11.79
N LYS A 311 21.66 10.37 10.48
CA LYS A 311 21.75 11.47 9.49
C LYS A 311 20.50 11.58 8.64
N THR A 312 19.70 10.51 8.56
CA THR A 312 18.48 10.49 7.77
C THR A 312 17.32 9.89 8.57
N VAL A 313 16.17 10.56 8.51
CA VAL A 313 14.88 10.01 8.92
C VAL A 313 14.07 9.70 7.67
N LEU A 314 13.73 8.42 7.49
CA LEU A 314 12.92 7.94 6.38
C LEU A 314 11.49 7.67 6.86
N TRP A 315 10.55 8.45 6.37
CA TRP A 315 9.15 8.34 6.69
C TRP A 315 8.46 7.31 5.79
N ALA A 316 8.05 6.19 6.35
CA ALA A 316 7.20 5.18 5.71
C ALA A 316 5.79 5.22 6.30
N THR A 317 5.27 6.42 6.48
CA THR A 317 4.08 6.78 7.24
C THR A 317 2.81 6.86 6.40
N GLY A 318 2.88 6.36 5.17
CA GLY A 318 1.73 6.25 4.27
C GLY A 318 1.39 7.53 3.52
N TYR A 319 0.16 7.57 3.03
CA TYR A 319 -0.31 8.61 2.10
C TYR A 319 -1.70 9.07 2.49
N MET A 320 -2.00 10.32 2.19
CA MET A 320 -3.35 10.86 2.22
C MET A 320 -3.91 11.01 0.80
N GLN A 321 -5.22 10.93 0.70
CA GLN A 321 -5.94 11.21 -0.54
C GLN A 321 -6.17 12.71 -0.69
N ASP A 322 -6.02 13.22 -1.90
CA ASP A 322 -6.29 14.61 -2.26
C ASP A 322 -7.31 14.68 -3.39
N PHE A 323 -8.49 15.15 -3.07
CA PHE A 323 -9.57 15.42 -4.00
C PHE A 323 -9.85 16.92 -4.12
N SER A 324 -8.89 17.78 -3.80
CA SER A 324 -9.05 19.23 -3.83
C SER A 324 -9.44 19.80 -5.21
N TRP A 325 -9.16 19.05 -6.26
CA TRP A 325 -9.56 19.35 -7.64
C TRP A 325 -11.05 19.07 -7.92
N LEU A 326 -11.74 18.25 -7.12
CA LEU A 326 -13.13 17.87 -7.29
C LEU A 326 -14.03 18.78 -6.42
N LYS A 327 -14.57 19.84 -7.02
CA LYS A 327 -15.37 20.88 -6.33
C LYS A 327 -16.85 20.53 -6.34
N VAL A 328 -17.19 19.42 -5.67
CA VAL A 328 -18.55 18.94 -5.46
C VAL A 328 -18.74 18.53 -4.00
N ASP A 329 -19.95 18.65 -3.49
CA ASP A 329 -20.26 18.35 -2.07
C ASP A 329 -20.51 16.86 -1.86
N VAL A 330 -19.41 16.09 -1.87
CA VAL A 330 -19.43 14.62 -1.69
C VAL A 330 -18.40 14.16 -0.65
N PHE A 331 -17.91 15.07 0.19
CA PHE A 331 -16.88 14.77 1.18
C PHE A 331 -17.34 15.07 2.60
N ASP A 332 -16.85 14.26 3.56
CA ASP A 332 -17.04 14.54 4.97
C ASP A 332 -16.05 15.62 5.48
N ASN A 333 -16.15 15.93 6.78
CA ASN A 333 -15.27 16.92 7.45
C ASN A 333 -13.79 16.48 7.44
N GLN A 334 -13.50 15.19 7.24
CA GLN A 334 -12.15 14.63 7.10
C GLN A 334 -11.70 14.55 5.63
N LYS A 335 -12.49 15.13 4.70
CA LYS A 335 -12.28 15.07 3.24
C LYS A 335 -12.31 13.66 2.65
N LYS A 336 -12.93 12.72 3.33
CA LYS A 336 -13.20 11.39 2.80
C LYS A 336 -14.48 11.42 1.95
N PRO A 337 -14.51 10.74 0.79
CA PRO A 337 -15.69 10.76 -0.08
C PRO A 337 -16.85 9.97 0.51
N PHE A 338 -18.05 10.56 0.50
CA PHE A 338 -19.30 9.85 0.77
C PHE A 338 -19.68 9.01 -0.44
N HIS A 339 -19.69 7.70 -0.28
CA HIS A 339 -20.06 6.78 -1.34
C HIS A 339 -20.63 5.45 -0.83
N LYS A 340 -21.35 4.76 -1.69
CA LYS A 340 -21.73 3.36 -1.50
C LYS A 340 -21.14 2.54 -2.66
N LYS A 341 -20.15 1.68 -2.38
CA LYS A 341 -19.42 0.89 -3.39
C LYS A 341 -18.90 1.75 -4.56
N GLY A 342 -18.36 2.92 -4.25
CA GLY A 342 -17.81 3.85 -5.24
C GLY A 342 -18.81 4.76 -5.94
N VAL A 343 -20.12 4.61 -5.73
CA VAL A 343 -21.15 5.54 -6.22
C VAL A 343 -21.34 6.64 -5.18
N ALA A 344 -21.05 7.90 -5.53
CA ALA A 344 -21.20 9.03 -4.63
C ALA A 344 -22.67 9.40 -4.38
N THR A 345 -22.90 10.29 -3.41
CA THR A 345 -24.23 10.83 -3.10
C THR A 345 -24.75 11.77 -4.20
N ILE A 346 -23.86 12.39 -4.98
CA ILE A 346 -24.21 13.21 -6.14
C ILE A 346 -24.17 12.35 -7.40
N ASN A 347 -25.25 12.41 -8.19
CA ASN A 347 -25.33 11.68 -9.44
C ASN A 347 -24.20 12.05 -10.41
N GLY A 348 -23.62 11.04 -11.06
CA GLY A 348 -22.55 11.24 -12.02
C GLY A 348 -21.15 11.31 -11.41
N ILE A 349 -21.00 11.23 -10.08
CA ILE A 349 -19.68 11.13 -9.42
C ILE A 349 -19.44 9.71 -8.93
N TYR A 350 -18.26 9.18 -9.25
CA TYR A 350 -17.84 7.84 -8.91
C TYR A 350 -16.39 7.81 -8.43
N PHE A 351 -16.05 6.87 -7.56
CA PHE A 351 -14.70 6.61 -7.06
C PHE A 351 -14.31 5.17 -7.34
N ILE A 352 -13.05 4.92 -7.71
CA ILE A 352 -12.51 3.58 -7.93
C ILE A 352 -11.07 3.47 -7.45
N GLY A 353 -10.69 2.26 -7.01
CA GLY A 353 -9.31 1.98 -6.58
C GLY A 353 -8.97 2.53 -5.20
N LEU A 354 -9.96 2.93 -4.39
CA LEU A 354 -9.76 3.35 -3.01
C LEU A 354 -9.74 2.14 -2.08
N PRO A 355 -9.02 2.19 -0.95
CA PRO A 355 -9.06 1.14 0.06
C PRO A 355 -10.48 0.92 0.55
N TRP A 356 -10.86 -0.33 0.70
CA TRP A 356 -12.18 -0.71 1.21
C TRP A 356 -13.39 -0.10 0.48
N LEU A 357 -13.26 0.22 -0.80
CA LEU A 357 -14.37 0.82 -1.56
C LEU A 357 -15.64 -0.03 -1.51
N SER A 358 -15.53 -1.35 -1.68
CA SER A 358 -16.58 -2.33 -1.46
C SER A 358 -16.12 -3.55 -0.66
N MET A 359 -14.82 -3.82 -0.65
CA MET A 359 -14.17 -4.95 0.03
C MET A 359 -12.69 -4.64 0.31
N ARG A 360 -12.02 -5.47 1.12
CA ARG A 360 -10.59 -5.35 1.42
C ARG A 360 -9.71 -5.30 0.15
N GLY A 361 -10.09 -6.05 -0.89
CA GLY A 361 -9.38 -6.13 -2.17
C GLY A 361 -9.48 -4.92 -3.08
N SER A 362 -10.37 -3.97 -2.83
CA SER A 362 -10.78 -2.89 -3.76
C SER A 362 -9.63 -2.04 -4.32
N SER A 363 -8.55 -1.82 -3.57
CA SER A 363 -7.42 -0.98 -4.01
C SER A 363 -6.24 -1.75 -4.61
N PHE A 364 -6.36 -3.06 -4.74
CA PHE A 364 -5.30 -3.91 -5.29
C PHE A 364 -5.53 -4.19 -6.79
N ILE A 365 -4.46 -4.48 -7.52
CA ILE A 365 -4.50 -4.77 -8.97
C ILE A 365 -5.48 -5.90 -9.28
N TRP A 366 -5.43 -6.97 -8.49
CA TRP A 366 -6.29 -8.14 -8.66
C TRP A 366 -7.74 -7.93 -8.22
N GLY A 367 -8.04 -6.93 -7.39
CA GLY A 367 -9.37 -6.74 -6.79
C GLY A 367 -10.17 -5.57 -7.37
N VAL A 368 -9.51 -4.54 -7.91
CA VAL A 368 -10.15 -3.32 -8.43
C VAL A 368 -11.15 -3.58 -9.56
N TRP A 369 -11.01 -4.67 -10.29
CA TRP A 369 -11.89 -5.02 -11.42
C TRP A 369 -13.32 -5.40 -10.98
N GLU A 370 -13.50 -5.88 -9.76
CA GLU A 370 -14.84 -6.13 -9.19
C GLU A 370 -15.63 -4.82 -9.08
N ASP A 371 -15.02 -3.81 -8.47
CA ASP A 371 -15.60 -2.47 -8.36
C ASP A 371 -15.79 -1.84 -9.75
N ALA A 372 -14.82 -2.01 -10.66
CA ALA A 372 -14.90 -1.50 -12.02
C ALA A 372 -16.08 -2.09 -12.78
N ARG A 373 -16.37 -3.39 -12.62
CA ARG A 373 -17.52 -4.07 -13.22
C ARG A 373 -18.83 -3.49 -12.68
N TYR A 374 -18.94 -3.36 -11.37
CA TYR A 374 -20.12 -2.80 -10.71
C TYR A 374 -20.39 -1.36 -11.16
N LEU A 375 -19.39 -0.49 -11.12
CA LEU A 375 -19.52 0.91 -11.52
C LEU A 375 -19.83 1.07 -13.01
N ALA A 376 -19.21 0.28 -13.88
CA ALA A 376 -19.49 0.31 -15.31
C ALA A 376 -20.94 -0.07 -15.63
N ALA A 377 -21.48 -1.10 -14.96
CA ALA A 377 -22.88 -1.49 -15.09
C ALA A 377 -23.84 -0.40 -14.56
N HIS A 378 -23.50 0.20 -13.42
CA HIS A 378 -24.25 1.31 -12.84
C HIS A 378 -24.31 2.51 -13.76
N ILE A 379 -23.18 2.97 -14.30
CA ILE A 379 -23.10 4.09 -15.25
C ILE A 379 -23.88 3.77 -16.53
N ALA A 380 -23.80 2.54 -17.04
CA ALA A 380 -24.52 2.15 -18.24
C ALA A 380 -26.05 2.16 -18.06
N LYS A 381 -26.53 1.81 -16.87
CA LYS A 381 -27.97 1.82 -16.54
C LYS A 381 -28.53 3.23 -16.41
N HIS A 382 -27.73 4.20 -15.97
CA HIS A 382 -28.15 5.59 -15.69
C HIS A 382 -27.69 6.54 -16.79
N ARG A 383 -27.81 6.13 -18.06
CA ARG A 383 -27.39 6.90 -19.24
C ARG A 383 -28.35 8.01 -19.69
N SER A 384 -29.50 8.15 -19.03
CA SER A 384 -30.54 9.15 -19.41
C SER A 384 -30.04 10.56 -19.28
#